data_9945626ce3fc17e52121fd032a22553e
#
_entry.id   9945626ce3fc17e52121fd032a22553e
#
_cell.length_a   1.000
_cell.length_b   1.000
_cell.length_c   1.000
_cell.angle_alpha   90.00
_cell.angle_beta   90.00
_cell.angle_gamma   90.00
#
_symmetry.space_group_name_H-M   'P 1'
#
loop_
_entity.id
_entity.type
_entity.pdbx_description
1 polymer ?
#
loop_
_entity_poly.entity_id
_entity_poly.type
_entity_poly.pdbx_seq_one_letter_code
_entity_poly.pdbx_strand_id
1 'polypeptide(L)'
;MAETKYIFVTGGVVSSLGKGIISSSIGKLLQARGYNITIQKFDPYINIDPGTLNPYEHGECYVTEDGMETDLDLGHYERFTGIKTTKANSMTTGRIYKSVIDKERRGDYLGKTIQVVPHITDEIKRNIKLLGQKYHYDFVITEIGGTIGDIESAPFLEAIRQLKWELGKRAINLHLTYVPYLKAAGELKTKPTQHSVKELQSVGIQPDVLVMRTEKHLDNDIRKKVAAFCNVDFDCVVQSEDLPSIYDVPVNMLEQGLDAAILRKCGEEVGPKPALGPWKEFLDRQRKATKEVHIGLVGKYDLQDAYKSIREGLLQAGTYNDRKTVITFINSEELTEENVAEKLKGQDGIVVCPGFGQRGIEGKIVAAHYTRTHDIPTFGICLGMQMMVIEFARNVLGYKDANSREIDEKTTHNVIDIMEEQKNITNMGGTMRLGAYECVLRQGSHTFNIYKQEHIQERHRHRYEFNNDYEKEFEKHGMMCVGRNPESDLVEIVEIPGLKWYIGTQFHPEYQSTVLGPHPLFLDFVKTSIENQKNK
;
A
#
# COMPACT_ATOMS: atom_id res chain seq x y z
N MET A 1 7.21 2.21 32.73
CA MET A 1 6.98 1.79 31.33
C MET A 1 8.33 1.62 30.67
N ALA A 2 8.53 0.58 29.85
CA ALA A 2 9.76 0.41 29.10
C ALA A 2 9.93 1.59 28.12
N GLU A 3 11.17 2.05 27.91
CA GLU A 3 11.44 3.14 26.98
C GLU A 3 11.39 2.62 25.54
N THR A 4 10.74 3.37 24.65
CA THR A 4 10.63 3.04 23.22
C THR A 4 12.00 2.89 22.56
N LYS A 5 12.16 1.86 21.73
CA LYS A 5 13.34 1.58 20.91
C LYS A 5 13.08 1.93 19.45
N TYR A 6 14.13 2.35 18.76
CA TYR A 6 14.06 2.85 17.38
C TYR A 6 14.95 2.01 16.47
N ILE A 7 14.37 1.50 15.38
CA ILE A 7 15.09 0.74 14.36
C ILE A 7 15.06 1.56 13.07
N PHE A 8 16.23 2.06 12.66
CA PHE A 8 16.37 2.80 11.40
C PHE A 8 16.73 1.84 10.28
N VAL A 9 15.90 1.77 9.25
CA VAL A 9 16.12 0.94 8.08
C VAL A 9 16.60 1.83 6.94
N THR A 10 17.88 1.68 6.57
CA THR A 10 18.52 2.41 5.47
C THR A 10 18.90 1.46 4.34
N GLY A 11 19.10 1.96 3.14
CA GLY A 11 19.51 1.12 2.02
C GLY A 11 20.57 1.79 1.15
N GLY A 12 21.34 0.99 0.44
CA GLY A 12 22.37 1.46 -0.45
C GLY A 12 22.53 0.58 -1.69
N VAL A 13 23.42 0.97 -2.58
CA VAL A 13 23.72 0.34 -3.86
C VAL A 13 22.71 0.69 -4.96
N VAL A 14 21.43 0.30 -4.80
CA VAL A 14 20.34 0.55 -5.77
C VAL A 14 19.01 0.78 -5.05
N SER A 15 18.08 1.42 -5.73
CA SER A 15 16.69 1.51 -5.30
C SER A 15 15.99 0.13 -5.37
N SER A 16 14.80 0.02 -4.82
CA SER A 16 13.96 -1.20 -4.89
C SER A 16 14.59 -2.48 -4.30
N LEU A 17 15.51 -2.33 -3.32
CA LEU A 17 16.11 -3.47 -2.60
C LEU A 17 15.11 -4.21 -1.70
N GLY A 18 13.92 -3.66 -1.48
CA GLY A 18 12.90 -4.25 -0.63
C GLY A 18 12.96 -3.79 0.84
N LYS A 19 13.37 -2.53 1.10
CA LYS A 19 13.35 -1.94 2.45
C LYS A 19 11.97 -2.07 3.09
N GLY A 20 10.87 -1.77 2.35
CA GLY A 20 9.50 -1.88 2.83
C GLY A 20 9.12 -3.28 3.28
N ILE A 21 9.53 -4.29 2.53
CA ILE A 21 9.28 -5.70 2.86
C ILE A 21 10.09 -6.14 4.09
N ILE A 22 11.34 -5.70 4.20
CA ILE A 22 12.17 -6.00 5.38
C ILE A 22 11.63 -5.28 6.62
N SER A 23 11.25 -4.00 6.51
CA SER A 23 10.62 -3.24 7.59
C SER A 23 9.33 -3.90 8.07
N SER A 24 8.47 -4.33 7.14
CA SER A 24 7.24 -5.08 7.42
C SER A 24 7.53 -6.42 8.10
N SER A 25 8.57 -7.13 7.64
CA SER A 25 8.99 -8.41 8.21
C SER A 25 9.51 -8.26 9.64
N ILE A 26 10.33 -7.24 9.91
CA ILE A 26 10.78 -6.90 11.26
C ILE A 26 9.58 -6.62 12.16
N GLY A 27 8.63 -5.81 11.70
CA GLY A 27 7.40 -5.51 12.42
C GLY A 27 6.64 -6.78 12.77
N LYS A 28 6.45 -7.68 11.79
CA LYS A 28 5.76 -8.97 12.00
C LYS A 28 6.48 -9.87 12.99
N LEU A 29 7.80 -9.94 12.93
CA LEU A 29 8.60 -10.76 13.84
C LEU A 29 8.57 -10.24 15.28
N LEU A 30 8.66 -8.93 15.47
CA LEU A 30 8.58 -8.31 16.79
C LEU A 30 7.17 -8.45 17.39
N GLN A 31 6.11 -8.32 16.58
CA GLN A 31 4.73 -8.64 17.02
C GLN A 31 4.60 -10.10 17.47
N ALA A 32 5.19 -11.04 16.74
CA ALA A 32 5.14 -12.45 17.09
C ALA A 32 5.89 -12.76 18.39
N ARG A 33 6.78 -11.88 18.84
CA ARG A 33 7.45 -11.91 20.15
C ARG A 33 6.67 -11.19 21.25
N GLY A 34 5.51 -10.60 20.92
CA GLY A 34 4.63 -9.92 21.88
C GLY A 34 4.89 -8.42 22.05
N TYR A 35 5.77 -7.82 21.24
CA TYR A 35 6.02 -6.38 21.30
C TYR A 35 4.95 -5.56 20.57
N ASN A 36 4.58 -4.43 21.15
CA ASN A 36 3.76 -3.42 20.51
C ASN A 36 4.64 -2.54 19.59
N ILE A 37 4.36 -2.54 18.29
CA ILE A 37 5.22 -1.89 17.30
C ILE A 37 4.43 -0.94 16.40
N THR A 38 5.16 -0.01 15.77
CA THR A 38 4.68 0.71 14.60
C THR A 38 5.81 0.88 13.58
N ILE A 39 5.43 1.14 12.33
CA ILE A 39 6.37 1.37 11.23
C ILE A 39 6.06 2.73 10.63
N GLN A 40 7.09 3.52 10.33
CA GLN A 40 6.96 4.82 9.67
C GLN A 40 7.92 4.93 8.49
N LYS A 41 7.51 5.71 7.49
CA LYS A 41 8.27 5.98 6.27
C LYS A 41 8.69 7.43 6.23
N PHE A 42 9.96 7.68 5.95
CA PHE A 42 10.48 9.01 5.61
C PHE A 42 10.99 9.03 4.18
N ASP A 43 10.30 9.80 3.33
CA ASP A 43 10.62 9.93 1.92
C ASP A 43 11.40 11.21 1.62
N PRO A 44 12.54 11.12 0.91
CA PRO A 44 13.43 12.27 0.71
C PRO A 44 12.96 13.26 -0.38
N TYR A 45 11.89 12.96 -1.12
CA TYR A 45 11.39 13.89 -2.12
C TYR A 45 10.75 15.15 -1.52
N ILE A 46 10.74 16.25 -2.30
CA ILE A 46 10.27 17.59 -1.87
C ILE A 46 8.74 17.73 -1.96
N ASN A 47 8.04 16.79 -2.57
CA ASN A 47 6.59 16.80 -2.57
C ASN A 47 6.04 16.72 -1.14
N ILE A 48 4.96 17.43 -0.87
CA ILE A 48 4.29 17.40 0.44
C ILE A 48 3.73 16.00 0.72
N ASP A 49 3.13 15.40 -0.31
CA ASP A 49 2.60 14.04 -0.34
C ASP A 49 2.65 13.48 -1.77
N PRO A 50 2.42 12.18 -2.00
CA PRO A 50 2.43 11.59 -3.33
C PRO A 50 1.08 11.72 -4.08
N GLY A 51 0.08 12.44 -3.55
CA GLY A 51 -1.27 12.49 -4.12
C GLY A 51 -1.35 12.99 -5.55
N THR A 52 -0.42 13.85 -5.97
CA THR A 52 -0.32 14.38 -7.33
C THR A 52 0.74 13.69 -8.19
N LEU A 53 1.45 12.69 -7.65
CA LEU A 53 2.51 11.99 -8.37
C LEU A 53 1.94 11.03 -9.42
N ASN A 54 2.70 10.83 -10.49
CA ASN A 54 2.32 9.90 -11.55
C ASN A 54 2.49 8.43 -11.06
N PRO A 55 1.44 7.59 -11.14
CA PRO A 55 1.54 6.18 -10.75
C PRO A 55 2.59 5.37 -11.54
N TYR A 56 2.97 5.81 -12.73
CA TYR A 56 4.08 5.18 -13.49
C TYR A 56 5.46 5.38 -12.86
N GLU A 57 5.63 6.44 -12.05
CA GLU A 57 6.91 6.75 -11.41
C GLU A 57 6.98 6.26 -9.96
N HIS A 58 5.85 6.31 -9.24
CA HIS A 58 5.80 6.08 -7.79
C HIS A 58 4.90 4.91 -7.36
N GLY A 59 4.21 4.24 -8.31
CA GLY A 59 3.22 3.22 -7.99
C GLY A 59 1.91 3.82 -7.45
N GLU A 60 1.12 3.01 -6.75
CA GLU A 60 -0.14 3.47 -6.16
C GLU A 60 0.09 4.48 -5.03
N CYS A 61 -0.81 5.45 -4.93
CA CYS A 61 -0.90 6.30 -3.76
C CYS A 61 -1.78 5.59 -2.71
N TYR A 62 -1.18 5.25 -1.57
CA TYR A 62 -1.87 4.62 -0.45
C TYR A 62 -2.47 5.66 0.49
N VAL A 63 -3.63 5.39 1.10
CA VAL A 63 -4.28 6.33 2.01
C VAL A 63 -4.37 5.74 3.42
N THR A 64 -3.91 6.50 4.42
CA THR A 64 -3.98 6.12 5.83
C THR A 64 -5.41 6.23 6.37
N GLU A 65 -5.65 5.65 7.56
CA GLU A 65 -6.96 5.70 8.24
C GLU A 65 -7.46 7.13 8.45
N ASP A 66 -6.58 8.05 8.81
CA ASP A 66 -6.90 9.46 9.08
C ASP A 66 -6.72 10.39 7.86
N GLY A 67 -6.67 9.83 6.65
CA GLY A 67 -6.74 10.57 5.39
C GLY A 67 -5.44 11.24 4.93
N MET A 68 -4.30 10.58 5.09
CA MET A 68 -3.05 11.02 4.47
C MET A 68 -2.77 10.20 3.21
N GLU A 69 -2.50 10.88 2.10
CA GLU A 69 -1.93 10.27 0.89
C GLU A 69 -0.45 9.96 1.14
N THR A 70 -0.05 8.73 0.89
CA THR A 70 1.28 8.20 1.25
C THR A 70 1.84 7.28 0.18
N ASP A 71 3.12 6.95 0.31
CA ASP A 71 3.80 5.95 -0.49
C ASP A 71 3.20 4.55 -0.30
N LEU A 72 3.31 3.70 -1.32
CA LEU A 72 2.77 2.33 -1.35
C LEU A 72 3.35 1.40 -0.25
N ASP A 73 4.52 1.73 0.30
CA ASP A 73 5.15 0.94 1.36
C ASP A 73 4.28 0.87 2.63
N LEU A 74 3.48 1.93 2.92
CA LEU A 74 2.55 1.88 4.05
C LEU A 74 1.51 0.75 3.88
N GLY A 75 1.11 0.46 2.65
CA GLY A 75 0.29 -0.71 2.34
C GLY A 75 0.99 -2.03 2.71
N HIS A 76 2.29 -2.16 2.48
CA HIS A 76 3.05 -3.33 2.93
C HIS A 76 3.06 -3.43 4.45
N TYR A 77 3.29 -2.31 5.16
CA TYR A 77 3.29 -2.30 6.62
C TYR A 77 1.97 -2.82 7.19
N GLU A 78 0.84 -2.31 6.70
CA GLU A 78 -0.49 -2.73 7.14
C GLU A 78 -0.79 -4.19 6.75
N ARG A 79 -0.48 -4.61 5.52
CA ARG A 79 -0.74 -5.98 5.06
C ARG A 79 0.00 -7.03 5.89
N PHE A 80 1.22 -6.75 6.33
CA PHE A 80 2.03 -7.69 7.13
C PHE A 80 1.65 -7.69 8.61
N THR A 81 1.40 -6.52 9.17
CA THR A 81 1.25 -6.34 10.62
C THR A 81 -0.21 -6.27 11.08
N GLY A 82 -1.12 -5.90 10.20
CA GLY A 82 -2.52 -5.61 10.55
C GLY A 82 -2.70 -4.31 11.34
N ILE A 83 -1.64 -3.49 11.49
CA ILE A 83 -1.69 -2.20 12.18
C ILE A 83 -2.18 -1.14 11.19
N LYS A 84 -3.17 -0.35 11.60
CA LYS A 84 -3.62 0.81 10.83
C LYS A 84 -2.62 1.95 10.98
N THR A 85 -2.20 2.53 9.85
CA THR A 85 -1.28 3.67 9.82
C THR A 85 -2.04 5.00 9.82
N THR A 86 -1.35 6.05 10.26
CA THR A 86 -1.87 7.42 10.38
C THR A 86 -0.90 8.41 9.73
N LYS A 87 -1.29 9.68 9.68
CA LYS A 87 -0.45 10.81 9.21
C LYS A 87 0.94 10.86 9.86
N ALA A 88 1.05 10.33 11.08
CA ALA A 88 2.32 10.29 11.81
C ALA A 88 3.26 9.18 11.32
N ASN A 89 2.75 8.22 10.55
CA ASN A 89 3.54 7.12 9.98
C ASN A 89 4.20 7.46 8.64
N SER A 90 3.88 8.61 8.03
CA SER A 90 4.47 9.06 6.77
C SER A 90 4.99 10.48 6.89
N MET A 91 6.21 10.72 6.43
CA MET A 91 6.84 12.03 6.44
C MET A 91 7.68 12.22 5.17
N THR A 92 7.54 13.37 4.53
CA THR A 92 8.35 13.76 3.37
C THR A 92 9.27 14.91 3.71
N THR A 93 10.34 15.09 2.93
CA THR A 93 11.19 16.28 3.02
C THR A 93 10.36 17.55 2.89
N GLY A 94 9.41 17.58 1.94
CA GLY A 94 8.53 18.74 1.74
C GLY A 94 7.73 19.11 2.99
N ARG A 95 7.17 18.14 3.69
CA ARG A 95 6.44 18.39 4.95
C ARG A 95 7.35 18.90 6.06
N ILE A 96 8.55 18.36 6.20
CA ILE A 96 9.55 18.81 7.19
C ILE A 96 9.92 20.27 6.93
N TYR A 97 10.33 20.58 5.70
CA TYR A 97 10.75 21.95 5.33
C TYR A 97 9.59 22.94 5.45
N LYS A 98 8.39 22.56 4.98
CA LYS A 98 7.21 23.40 5.12
C LYS A 98 6.92 23.70 6.60
N SER A 99 6.98 22.71 7.49
CA SER A 99 6.77 22.89 8.92
C SER A 99 7.76 23.89 9.52
N VAL A 100 9.05 23.79 9.16
CA VAL A 100 10.09 24.71 9.65
C VAL A 100 9.91 26.12 9.08
N ILE A 101 9.60 26.25 7.79
CA ILE A 101 9.37 27.54 7.13
C ILE A 101 8.11 28.21 7.70
N ASP A 102 7.02 27.48 7.91
CA ASP A 102 5.80 28.00 8.52
C ASP A 102 6.06 28.54 9.97
N LYS A 103 6.88 27.82 10.74
CA LYS A 103 7.31 28.27 12.09
C LYS A 103 8.18 29.55 12.01
N GLU A 104 9.08 29.60 11.05
CA GLU A 104 9.90 30.80 10.81
C GLU A 104 9.02 32.01 10.47
N ARG A 105 8.06 31.85 9.55
CA ARG A 105 7.13 32.91 9.14
C ARG A 105 6.24 33.41 10.31
N ARG A 106 5.89 32.54 11.25
CA ARG A 106 5.15 32.92 12.48
C ARG A 106 6.02 33.59 13.54
N GLY A 107 7.35 33.59 13.39
CA GLY A 107 8.29 34.13 14.37
C GLY A 107 8.63 33.18 15.53
N ASP A 108 8.31 31.90 15.43
CA ASP A 108 8.51 30.91 16.51
C ASP A 108 10.00 30.77 16.90
N TYR A 109 10.92 31.15 16.03
CA TYR A 109 12.37 31.09 16.28
C TYR A 109 12.98 32.38 16.81
N LEU A 110 12.19 33.41 17.09
CA LEU A 110 12.61 34.65 17.76
C LEU A 110 13.82 35.32 17.05
N GLY A 111 13.80 35.40 15.72
CA GLY A 111 14.83 36.08 14.93
C GLY A 111 16.14 35.30 14.72
N LYS A 112 16.20 34.03 15.11
CA LYS A 112 17.38 33.18 14.84
C LYS A 112 17.52 32.86 13.37
N THR A 113 18.76 32.72 12.91
CA THR A 113 19.07 32.17 11.57
C THR A 113 18.67 30.68 11.54
N ILE A 114 17.83 30.31 10.57
CA ILE A 114 17.37 28.93 10.41
C ILE A 114 18.30 28.18 9.49
N GLN A 115 18.76 26.99 9.91
CA GLN A 115 19.72 26.15 9.22
C GLN A 115 19.22 24.71 9.18
N VAL A 116 19.80 23.89 8.28
CA VAL A 116 19.47 22.45 8.23
C VAL A 116 19.78 21.78 9.56
N VAL A 117 20.96 22.03 10.12
CA VAL A 117 21.33 21.66 11.47
C VAL A 117 21.36 22.94 12.33
N PRO A 118 20.55 23.05 13.42
CA PRO A 118 19.75 21.99 14.01
C PRO A 118 18.27 21.96 13.59
N HIS A 119 17.73 22.98 12.90
CA HIS A 119 16.27 23.20 12.82
C HIS A 119 15.54 22.12 12.01
N ILE A 120 16.06 21.74 10.84
CA ILE A 120 15.49 20.65 10.03
C ILE A 120 15.72 19.30 10.71
N THR A 121 16.94 19.04 11.22
CA THR A 121 17.24 17.79 11.91
C THR A 121 16.44 17.61 13.20
N ASP A 122 16.18 18.67 13.97
CA ASP A 122 15.33 18.62 15.15
C ASP A 122 13.87 18.34 14.79
N GLU A 123 13.36 18.91 13.71
CA GLU A 123 12.01 18.62 13.22
C GLU A 123 11.88 17.16 12.77
N ILE A 124 12.89 16.60 12.08
CA ILE A 124 12.97 15.18 11.73
C ILE A 124 12.96 14.31 13.00
N LYS A 125 13.86 14.59 13.96
CA LYS A 125 13.96 13.83 15.22
C LYS A 125 12.66 13.89 16.03
N ARG A 126 11.99 15.05 16.03
CA ARG A 126 10.69 15.21 16.69
C ARG A 126 9.64 14.28 16.07
N ASN A 127 9.55 14.23 14.75
CA ASN A 127 8.60 13.37 14.05
C ASN A 127 8.93 11.88 14.23
N ILE A 128 10.21 11.48 14.24
CA ILE A 128 10.62 10.10 14.53
C ILE A 128 10.15 9.67 15.93
N LYS A 129 10.33 10.54 16.93
CA LYS A 129 9.97 10.21 18.32
C LYS A 129 8.48 10.31 18.63
N LEU A 130 7.70 11.01 17.79
CA LEU A 130 6.30 11.34 18.05
C LEU A 130 5.43 10.11 18.34
N LEU A 131 5.56 9.07 17.53
CA LEU A 131 4.75 7.85 17.69
C LEU A 131 5.09 7.10 18.98
N GLY A 132 6.37 6.94 19.31
CA GLY A 132 6.80 6.31 20.54
C GLY A 132 6.35 7.06 21.79
N GLN A 133 6.43 8.41 21.75
CA GLN A 133 6.03 9.25 22.88
C GLN A 133 4.51 9.29 23.09
N LYS A 134 3.73 9.35 21.99
CA LYS A 134 2.27 9.52 22.05
C LYS A 134 1.53 8.21 22.35
N TYR A 135 2.00 7.08 21.79
CA TYR A 135 1.26 5.82 21.82
C TYR A 135 1.98 4.70 22.56
N HIS A 136 3.14 4.98 23.18
CA HIS A 136 3.89 4.02 24.00
C HIS A 136 4.22 2.71 23.31
N TYR A 137 4.66 2.77 22.04
CA TYR A 137 5.17 1.60 21.33
C TYR A 137 6.49 1.11 21.95
N ASP A 138 6.68 -0.20 22.00
CA ASP A 138 7.97 -0.80 22.41
C ASP A 138 9.03 -0.56 21.35
N PHE A 139 8.64 -0.68 20.05
CA PHE A 139 9.52 -0.43 18.92
C PHE A 139 8.86 0.50 17.89
N VAL A 140 9.62 1.47 17.41
CA VAL A 140 9.32 2.28 16.23
C VAL A 140 10.33 1.94 15.15
N ILE A 141 9.86 1.37 14.04
CA ILE A 141 10.66 1.05 12.87
C ILE A 141 10.54 2.21 11.90
N THR A 142 11.66 2.85 11.56
CA THR A 142 11.70 4.01 10.66
C THR A 142 12.43 3.63 9.38
N GLU A 143 11.71 3.50 8.30
CA GLU A 143 12.29 3.29 6.99
C GLU A 143 12.67 4.63 6.35
N ILE A 144 13.91 4.74 5.88
CA ILE A 144 14.39 5.90 5.14
C ILE A 144 14.36 5.59 3.65
N GLY A 145 13.57 6.37 2.91
CA GLY A 145 13.52 6.34 1.46
C GLY A 145 14.84 6.75 0.81
N GLY A 146 14.98 6.48 -0.48
CA GLY A 146 16.20 6.77 -1.22
C GLY A 146 17.34 5.79 -0.95
N THR A 147 18.52 6.15 -1.41
CA THR A 147 19.76 5.36 -1.34
C THR A 147 20.82 6.15 -0.60
N ILE A 148 21.65 5.48 0.20
CA ILE A 148 22.79 6.15 0.86
C ILE A 148 23.68 6.83 -0.20
N GLY A 149 24.03 8.08 0.04
CA GLY A 149 24.76 8.93 -0.93
C GLY A 149 23.86 9.90 -1.71
N ASP A 150 22.54 9.72 -1.71
CA ASP A 150 21.60 10.66 -2.29
C ASP A 150 21.59 11.98 -1.50
N ILE A 151 21.70 13.12 -2.19
CA ILE A 151 21.73 14.45 -1.56
C ILE A 151 20.45 14.70 -0.74
N GLU A 152 19.33 14.27 -1.28
CA GLU A 152 18.00 14.45 -0.67
C GLU A 152 17.86 13.74 0.68
N SER A 153 18.58 12.63 0.89
CA SER A 153 18.54 11.84 2.12
C SER A 153 19.45 12.38 3.23
N ALA A 154 20.38 13.28 2.93
CA ALA A 154 21.40 13.75 3.87
C ALA A 154 20.84 14.31 5.19
N PRO A 155 19.77 15.13 5.22
CA PRO A 155 19.21 15.63 6.48
C PRO A 155 18.62 14.52 7.36
N PHE A 156 18.04 13.47 6.76
CA PHE A 156 17.52 12.30 7.49
C PHE A 156 18.66 11.49 8.12
N LEU A 157 19.73 11.26 7.38
CA LEU A 157 20.90 10.54 7.86
C LEU A 157 21.58 11.29 9.01
N GLU A 158 21.70 12.61 8.90
CA GLU A 158 22.23 13.44 10.00
C GLU A 158 21.34 13.38 11.24
N ALA A 159 20.02 13.42 11.09
CA ALA A 159 19.10 13.26 12.21
C ALA A 159 19.22 11.88 12.88
N ILE A 160 19.38 10.79 12.11
CA ILE A 160 19.59 9.45 12.62
C ILE A 160 20.93 9.36 13.38
N ARG A 161 21.99 9.93 12.82
CA ARG A 161 23.31 9.98 13.49
C ARG A 161 23.20 10.62 14.87
N GLN A 162 22.49 11.75 14.97
CA GLN A 162 22.22 12.43 16.23
C GLN A 162 21.37 11.57 17.18
N LEU A 163 20.30 10.95 16.68
CA LEU A 163 19.43 10.08 17.51
C LEU A 163 20.16 8.84 18.02
N LYS A 164 21.03 8.24 17.23
CA LYS A 164 21.86 7.11 17.71
C LYS A 164 22.77 7.55 18.87
N TRP A 165 23.32 8.76 18.79
CA TRP A 165 24.09 9.34 19.88
C TRP A 165 23.22 9.62 21.13
N GLU A 166 22.07 10.27 20.96
CA GLU A 166 21.16 10.65 22.05
C GLU A 166 20.56 9.43 22.78
N LEU A 167 20.22 8.38 22.05
CA LEU A 167 19.44 7.24 22.54
C LEU A 167 20.31 6.01 22.88
N GLY A 168 21.56 5.98 22.44
CA GLY A 168 22.48 4.87 22.68
C GLY A 168 21.89 3.54 22.18
N LYS A 169 21.87 2.51 23.02
CA LYS A 169 21.35 1.17 22.66
C LYS A 169 19.88 1.12 22.27
N ARG A 170 19.11 2.18 22.55
CA ARG A 170 17.70 2.27 22.12
C ARG A 170 17.52 2.64 20.66
N ALA A 171 18.59 2.93 19.94
CA ALA A 171 18.57 3.30 18.53
C ALA A 171 19.58 2.48 17.74
N ILE A 172 19.10 1.61 16.87
CA ILE A 172 19.94 0.78 16.00
C ILE A 172 19.71 1.13 14.54
N ASN A 173 20.72 0.89 13.71
CA ASN A 173 20.63 0.99 12.25
C ASN A 173 20.74 -0.40 11.62
N LEU A 174 19.74 -0.75 10.82
CA LEU A 174 19.74 -1.89 9.94
C LEU A 174 19.94 -1.38 8.50
N HIS A 175 20.96 -1.88 7.83
CA HIS A 175 21.32 -1.43 6.50
C HIS A 175 21.13 -2.52 5.46
N LEU A 176 20.30 -2.25 4.45
CA LEU A 176 20.11 -3.12 3.30
C LEU A 176 21.17 -2.83 2.25
N THR A 177 21.75 -3.90 1.71
CA THR A 177 22.75 -3.85 0.64
C THR A 177 22.47 -4.90 -0.42
N TYR A 178 23.27 -4.90 -1.48
CA TYR A 178 23.14 -5.85 -2.58
C TYR A 178 24.45 -6.61 -2.82
N VAL A 179 24.34 -7.91 -2.98
CA VAL A 179 25.42 -8.81 -3.38
C VAL A 179 25.07 -9.41 -4.74
N PRO A 180 25.44 -8.74 -5.85
CA PRO A 180 25.09 -9.21 -7.19
C PRO A 180 25.83 -10.49 -7.55
N TYR A 181 25.15 -11.37 -8.30
CA TYR A 181 25.76 -12.48 -9.01
C TYR A 181 26.13 -12.05 -10.44
N LEU A 182 27.42 -12.01 -10.72
CA LEU A 182 27.90 -11.68 -12.06
C LEU A 182 27.92 -12.96 -12.94
N LYS A 183 26.91 -13.13 -13.79
CA LYS A 183 26.76 -14.32 -14.64
C LYS A 183 28.00 -14.61 -15.48
N ALA A 184 28.63 -13.59 -16.05
CA ALA A 184 29.83 -13.73 -16.88
C ALA A 184 31.05 -14.24 -16.10
N ALA A 185 31.16 -13.90 -14.81
CA ALA A 185 32.27 -14.31 -13.93
C ALA A 185 31.92 -15.55 -13.09
N GLY A 186 30.65 -15.95 -13.06
CA GLY A 186 30.18 -17.09 -12.27
C GLY A 186 30.30 -16.91 -10.76
N GLU A 187 30.34 -15.66 -10.26
CA GLU A 187 30.61 -15.40 -8.85
C GLU A 187 29.78 -14.26 -8.25
N LEU A 188 29.61 -14.31 -6.92
CA LEU A 188 28.99 -13.26 -6.11
C LEU A 188 30.01 -12.17 -5.77
N LYS A 189 29.59 -10.91 -5.84
CA LYS A 189 30.46 -9.75 -5.59
C LYS A 189 30.05 -8.96 -4.34
N THR A 190 30.92 -8.94 -3.32
CA THR A 190 30.69 -8.25 -2.06
C THR A 190 31.11 -6.76 -2.09
N LYS A 191 31.81 -6.30 -3.14
CA LYS A 191 32.28 -4.90 -3.24
C LYS A 191 31.16 -3.86 -3.17
N PRO A 192 30.00 -4.02 -3.84
CA PRO A 192 28.90 -3.06 -3.71
C PRO A 192 28.43 -2.89 -2.25
N THR A 193 28.27 -3.99 -1.53
CA THR A 193 27.96 -3.97 -0.08
C THR A 193 29.00 -3.21 0.72
N GLN A 194 30.28 -3.50 0.50
CA GLN A 194 31.39 -2.83 1.21
C GLN A 194 31.41 -1.32 0.95
N HIS A 195 31.17 -0.89 -0.29
CA HIS A 195 31.10 0.53 -0.64
C HIS A 195 29.89 1.21 -0.01
N SER A 196 28.73 0.59 -0.06
CA SER A 196 27.50 1.11 0.57
C SER A 196 27.67 1.31 2.08
N VAL A 197 28.28 0.36 2.78
CA VAL A 197 28.56 0.51 4.22
C VAL A 197 29.60 1.59 4.49
N LYS A 198 30.63 1.73 3.65
CA LYS A 198 31.59 2.84 3.79
C LYS A 198 30.94 4.20 3.59
N GLU A 199 30.02 4.32 2.66
CA GLU A 199 29.26 5.55 2.44
C GLU A 199 28.41 5.89 3.68
N LEU A 200 27.74 4.90 4.28
CA LEU A 200 27.01 5.08 5.54
C LEU A 200 27.92 5.48 6.70
N GLN A 201 29.11 4.88 6.79
CA GLN A 201 30.13 5.23 7.79
C GLN A 201 30.67 6.64 7.59
N SER A 202 30.77 7.12 6.34
CA SER A 202 31.28 8.47 6.04
C SER A 202 30.37 9.58 6.59
N VAL A 203 29.07 9.30 6.73
CA VAL A 203 28.12 10.20 7.40
C VAL A 203 28.00 9.93 8.92
N GLY A 204 28.88 9.10 9.49
CA GLY A 204 28.98 8.85 10.94
C GLY A 204 28.00 7.81 11.48
N ILE A 205 27.43 6.96 10.62
CA ILE A 205 26.52 5.88 11.05
C ILE A 205 27.20 4.53 10.85
N GLN A 206 27.44 3.81 11.94
CA GLN A 206 27.83 2.40 11.91
C GLN A 206 26.55 1.55 11.85
N PRO A 207 26.39 0.64 10.87
CA PRO A 207 25.28 -0.29 10.87
C PRO A 207 25.44 -1.33 12.00
N ASP A 208 24.35 -1.63 12.69
CA ASP A 208 24.28 -2.65 13.73
C ASP A 208 23.93 -4.02 13.15
N VAL A 209 23.13 -4.02 12.08
CA VAL A 209 22.68 -5.21 11.36
C VAL A 209 22.78 -4.95 9.85
N LEU A 210 23.25 -5.94 9.10
CA LEU A 210 23.27 -5.92 7.63
C LEU A 210 22.29 -6.96 7.08
N VAL A 211 21.44 -6.52 6.13
CA VAL A 211 20.62 -7.42 5.32
C VAL A 211 21.12 -7.33 3.88
N MET A 212 21.63 -8.44 3.37
CA MET A 212 22.21 -8.52 2.03
C MET A 212 21.20 -9.14 1.05
N ARG A 213 20.63 -8.33 0.16
CA ARG A 213 19.84 -8.82 -0.96
C ARG A 213 20.74 -9.59 -1.93
N THR A 214 20.29 -10.76 -2.39
CA THR A 214 21.05 -11.61 -3.29
C THR A 214 20.14 -12.51 -4.12
N GLU A 215 20.54 -12.82 -5.33
CA GLU A 215 19.87 -13.81 -6.20
C GLU A 215 20.23 -15.25 -5.84
N LYS A 216 21.31 -15.46 -5.12
CA LYS A 216 21.84 -16.78 -4.77
C LYS A 216 22.27 -16.85 -3.32
N HIS A 217 22.22 -18.03 -2.77
CA HIS A 217 22.69 -18.31 -1.42
C HIS A 217 24.14 -17.83 -1.18
N LEU A 218 24.35 -17.14 -0.06
CA LEU A 218 25.65 -16.70 0.42
C LEU A 218 26.20 -17.72 1.42
N ASP A 219 27.36 -18.28 1.11
CA ASP A 219 28.07 -19.15 2.05
C ASP A 219 28.57 -18.37 3.27
N ASN A 220 28.96 -19.11 4.31
CA ASN A 220 29.44 -18.51 5.55
C ASN A 220 30.74 -17.74 5.38
N ASP A 221 31.58 -18.08 4.39
CA ASP A 221 32.86 -17.40 4.19
C ASP A 221 32.64 -16.00 3.56
N ILE A 222 31.70 -15.90 2.63
CA ILE A 222 31.24 -14.60 2.11
C ILE A 222 30.65 -13.75 3.23
N ARG A 223 29.78 -14.31 4.08
CA ARG A 223 29.17 -13.61 5.22
C ARG A 223 30.23 -13.15 6.23
N LYS A 224 31.20 -13.99 6.61
CA LYS A 224 32.33 -13.65 7.49
C LYS A 224 33.17 -12.53 6.89
N LYS A 225 33.47 -12.62 5.59
CA LYS A 225 34.20 -11.56 4.88
C LYS A 225 33.49 -10.22 4.95
N VAL A 226 32.17 -10.18 4.70
CA VAL A 226 31.38 -8.96 4.80
C VAL A 226 31.35 -8.45 6.25
N ALA A 227 31.11 -9.31 7.23
CA ALA A 227 31.12 -8.97 8.65
C ALA A 227 32.41 -8.26 9.05
N ALA A 228 33.57 -8.83 8.67
CA ALA A 228 34.89 -8.25 8.96
C ALA A 228 35.12 -6.89 8.28
N PHE A 229 34.75 -6.75 6.98
CA PHE A 229 34.93 -5.50 6.24
C PHE A 229 34.01 -4.37 6.72
N CYS A 230 32.84 -4.71 7.22
CA CYS A 230 31.81 -3.74 7.62
C CYS A 230 31.76 -3.48 9.13
N ASN A 231 32.61 -4.13 9.92
CA ASN A 231 32.65 -4.08 11.38
C ASN A 231 31.26 -4.39 11.99
N VAL A 232 30.64 -5.47 11.52
CA VAL A 232 29.35 -5.98 12.01
C VAL A 232 29.56 -7.40 12.52
N ASP A 233 28.92 -7.75 13.63
CA ASP A 233 28.99 -9.12 14.16
C ASP A 233 28.45 -10.13 13.14
N PHE A 234 29.08 -11.30 13.04
CA PHE A 234 28.71 -12.30 12.04
C PHE A 234 27.22 -12.72 12.10
N ASP A 235 26.67 -12.84 13.30
CA ASP A 235 25.27 -13.19 13.55
C ASP A 235 24.28 -12.03 13.30
N CYS A 236 24.81 -10.83 12.98
CA CYS A 236 24.05 -9.67 12.53
C CYS A 236 24.15 -9.44 11.00
N VAL A 237 24.79 -10.36 10.27
CA VAL A 237 24.87 -10.34 8.81
C VAL A 237 23.88 -11.37 8.24
N VAL A 238 22.75 -10.90 7.74
CA VAL A 238 21.60 -11.71 7.27
C VAL A 238 21.50 -11.61 5.75
N GLN A 239 21.10 -12.68 5.08
CA GLN A 239 20.85 -12.65 3.65
C GLN A 239 19.35 -12.63 3.35
N SER A 240 18.95 -11.87 2.33
CA SER A 240 17.61 -11.83 1.79
C SER A 240 17.66 -12.34 0.34
N GLU A 241 17.42 -13.63 0.16
CA GLU A 241 17.36 -14.27 -1.16
C GLU A 241 16.03 -13.90 -1.86
N ASP A 242 16.02 -14.06 -3.19
CA ASP A 242 14.79 -13.98 -3.96
C ASP A 242 13.89 -15.15 -3.61
N LEU A 243 12.70 -14.87 -3.12
CA LEU A 243 11.73 -15.87 -2.68
C LEU A 243 10.51 -15.88 -3.59
N PRO A 244 9.77 -17.02 -3.67
CA PRO A 244 8.59 -17.15 -4.52
C PRO A 244 7.48 -16.15 -4.18
N SER A 245 7.38 -15.74 -2.89
CA SER A 245 6.42 -14.76 -2.42
C SER A 245 7.09 -13.80 -1.43
N ILE A 246 6.68 -12.52 -1.45
CA ILE A 246 7.11 -11.55 -0.44
C ILE A 246 6.68 -11.97 0.98
N TYR A 247 5.65 -12.78 1.08
CA TYR A 247 5.15 -13.30 2.35
C TYR A 247 6.00 -14.43 2.94
N ASP A 248 6.92 -15.00 2.17
CA ASP A 248 7.94 -15.93 2.68
C ASP A 248 9.05 -15.21 3.46
N VAL A 249 9.25 -13.91 3.21
CA VAL A 249 10.37 -13.14 3.79
C VAL A 249 10.37 -13.15 5.33
N PRO A 250 9.25 -12.94 6.05
CA PRO A 250 9.28 -13.00 7.52
C PRO A 250 9.75 -14.34 8.06
N VAL A 251 9.35 -15.44 7.45
CA VAL A 251 9.77 -16.80 7.86
C VAL A 251 11.27 -17.00 7.61
N ASN A 252 11.75 -16.60 6.42
CA ASN A 252 13.17 -16.68 6.08
C ASN A 252 14.04 -15.83 7.03
N MET A 253 13.63 -14.60 7.33
CA MET A 253 14.33 -13.71 8.26
C MET A 253 14.35 -14.27 9.69
N LEU A 254 13.23 -14.89 10.13
CA LEU A 254 13.16 -15.59 11.41
C LEU A 254 14.15 -16.77 11.48
N GLU A 255 14.25 -17.54 10.41
CA GLU A 255 15.17 -18.69 10.36
C GLU A 255 16.64 -18.25 10.45
N GLN A 256 16.96 -17.11 9.87
CA GLN A 256 18.29 -16.52 9.93
C GLN A 256 18.57 -15.75 11.24
N GLY A 257 17.57 -15.59 12.11
CA GLY A 257 17.73 -14.95 13.42
C GLY A 257 17.77 -13.41 13.39
N LEU A 258 17.17 -12.78 12.38
CA LEU A 258 17.11 -11.30 12.25
C LEU A 258 16.50 -10.64 13.49
N ASP A 259 15.39 -11.17 13.98
CA ASP A 259 14.70 -10.69 15.17
C ASP A 259 15.56 -10.82 16.44
N ALA A 260 16.29 -11.93 16.59
CA ALA A 260 17.21 -12.14 17.68
C ALA A 260 18.41 -11.17 17.63
N ALA A 261 18.94 -10.91 16.45
CA ALA A 261 20.00 -9.93 16.22
C ALA A 261 19.55 -8.51 16.64
N ILE A 262 18.35 -8.10 16.21
CA ILE A 262 17.75 -6.81 16.57
C ILE A 262 17.59 -6.69 18.09
N LEU A 263 17.01 -7.68 18.76
CA LEU A 263 16.80 -7.66 20.20
C LEU A 263 18.13 -7.54 20.97
N ARG A 264 19.14 -8.35 20.62
CA ARG A 264 20.47 -8.23 21.23
C ARG A 264 21.08 -6.84 21.07
N LYS A 265 21.00 -6.25 19.87
CA LYS A 265 21.53 -4.91 19.61
C LYS A 265 20.77 -3.82 20.37
N CYS A 266 19.49 -4.02 20.63
CA CYS A 266 18.67 -3.13 21.47
C CYS A 266 18.83 -3.41 22.99
N GLY A 267 19.61 -4.40 23.38
CA GLY A 267 19.82 -4.77 24.79
C GLY A 267 18.65 -5.51 25.43
N GLU A 268 17.82 -6.17 24.61
CA GLU A 268 16.70 -6.99 25.04
C GLU A 268 17.08 -8.47 25.17
N GLU A 269 16.38 -9.18 26.04
CA GLU A 269 16.51 -10.63 26.11
C GLU A 269 15.92 -11.30 24.86
N VAL A 270 16.67 -12.25 24.32
CA VAL A 270 16.22 -13.09 23.21
C VAL A 270 15.48 -14.31 23.78
N GLY A 271 14.17 -14.18 23.95
CA GLY A 271 13.33 -15.32 24.34
C GLY A 271 13.27 -16.43 23.27
N PRO A 272 12.41 -17.44 23.44
CA PRO A 272 12.26 -18.54 22.49
C PRO A 272 11.80 -18.02 21.13
N LYS A 273 12.16 -18.75 20.06
CA LYS A 273 11.80 -18.42 18.67
C LYS A 273 10.27 -18.43 18.51
N PRO A 274 9.65 -17.38 17.96
CA PRO A 274 8.20 -17.33 17.78
C PRO A 274 7.72 -18.31 16.70
N ALA A 275 6.49 -18.81 16.83
CA ALA A 275 6.00 -19.87 15.96
C ALA A 275 5.51 -19.40 14.59
N LEU A 276 4.99 -18.17 14.47
CA LEU A 276 4.32 -17.64 13.26
C LEU A 276 3.21 -18.56 12.71
N GLY A 277 2.47 -19.27 13.58
CA GLY A 277 1.48 -20.27 13.18
C GLY A 277 0.52 -19.83 12.06
N PRO A 278 -0.35 -18.82 12.30
CA PRO A 278 -1.32 -18.37 11.27
C PRO A 278 -0.66 -17.88 9.98
N TRP A 279 0.54 -17.29 10.05
CA TRP A 279 1.28 -16.85 8.88
C TRP A 279 1.77 -18.02 8.03
N LYS A 280 2.30 -19.07 8.68
CA LYS A 280 2.72 -20.30 8.00
C LYS A 280 1.54 -21.06 7.40
N GLU A 281 0.39 -21.06 8.07
CA GLU A 281 -0.85 -21.65 7.53
C GLU A 281 -1.29 -20.95 6.24
N PHE A 282 -1.20 -19.60 6.18
CA PHE A 282 -1.45 -18.86 4.95
C PHE A 282 -0.48 -19.27 3.82
N LEU A 283 0.83 -19.35 4.11
CA LEU A 283 1.83 -19.77 3.12
C LEU A 283 1.60 -21.19 2.65
N ASP A 284 1.22 -22.10 3.54
CA ASP A 284 0.92 -23.49 3.20
C ASP A 284 -0.32 -23.61 2.29
N ARG A 285 -1.37 -22.81 2.55
CA ARG A 285 -2.53 -22.71 1.65
C ARG A 285 -2.11 -22.20 0.28
N GLN A 286 -1.32 -21.11 0.23
CA GLN A 286 -0.84 -20.54 -1.02
C GLN A 286 -0.04 -21.56 -1.86
N ARG A 287 0.84 -22.36 -1.23
CA ARG A 287 1.63 -23.40 -1.89
C ARG A 287 0.80 -24.59 -2.37
N LYS A 288 -0.26 -24.95 -1.63
CA LYS A 288 -1.16 -26.06 -1.98
C LYS A 288 -2.19 -25.70 -3.05
N ALA A 289 -2.44 -24.43 -3.26
CA ALA A 289 -3.39 -23.94 -4.25
C ALA A 289 -2.86 -24.18 -5.68
N THR A 290 -3.25 -25.29 -6.31
CA THR A 290 -2.82 -25.67 -7.67
C THR A 290 -3.84 -25.30 -8.75
N LYS A 291 -5.12 -25.16 -8.38
CA LYS A 291 -6.17 -24.73 -9.30
C LYS A 291 -6.17 -23.21 -9.43
N GLU A 292 -6.35 -22.70 -10.62
CA GLU A 292 -6.32 -21.28 -10.91
C GLU A 292 -7.71 -20.65 -10.95
N VAL A 293 -7.78 -19.36 -10.68
CA VAL A 293 -8.90 -18.45 -10.97
C VAL A 293 -8.33 -17.25 -11.72
N HIS A 294 -8.94 -16.90 -12.84
CA HIS A 294 -8.45 -15.86 -13.74
C HIS A 294 -9.24 -14.57 -13.55
N ILE A 295 -8.57 -13.49 -13.11
CA ILE A 295 -9.19 -12.19 -12.86
C ILE A 295 -8.58 -11.15 -13.79
N GLY A 296 -9.44 -10.48 -14.56
CA GLY A 296 -9.05 -9.37 -15.42
C GLY A 296 -9.07 -8.04 -14.65
N LEU A 297 -7.98 -7.28 -14.70
CA LEU A 297 -7.92 -5.90 -14.21
C LEU A 297 -8.06 -4.94 -15.39
N VAL A 298 -9.22 -4.32 -15.54
CA VAL A 298 -9.48 -3.29 -16.56
C VAL A 298 -9.02 -1.93 -16.02
N GLY A 299 -7.85 -1.50 -16.46
CA GLY A 299 -7.16 -0.32 -15.96
C GLY A 299 -6.42 0.45 -17.04
N LYS A 300 -5.83 1.57 -16.69
CA LYS A 300 -5.06 2.42 -17.60
C LYS A 300 -3.56 2.51 -17.27
N TYR A 301 -3.11 1.90 -16.19
CA TYR A 301 -1.72 1.89 -15.79
C TYR A 301 -1.16 0.46 -15.87
N ASP A 302 -0.42 0.16 -16.93
CA ASP A 302 0.23 -1.15 -17.10
C ASP A 302 1.54 -1.19 -16.29
N LEU A 303 1.42 -1.08 -14.99
CA LEU A 303 2.49 -1.24 -14.02
C LEU A 303 1.96 -2.01 -12.81
N GLN A 304 2.70 -3.02 -12.36
CA GLN A 304 2.27 -3.87 -11.24
C GLN A 304 2.01 -3.05 -9.96
N ASP A 305 2.85 -2.06 -9.71
CA ASP A 305 2.77 -1.24 -8.50
C ASP A 305 1.67 -0.16 -8.56
N ALA A 306 1.10 0.14 -9.74
CA ALA A 306 -0.01 1.08 -9.86
C ALA A 306 -1.33 0.58 -9.27
N TYR A 307 -1.50 -0.74 -9.16
CA TYR A 307 -2.67 -1.40 -8.55
C TYR A 307 -2.23 -2.42 -7.50
N LYS A 308 -1.19 -2.09 -6.75
CA LYS A 308 -0.53 -3.02 -5.82
C LYS A 308 -1.49 -3.61 -4.79
N SER A 309 -2.25 -2.76 -4.10
CA SER A 309 -3.18 -3.21 -3.06
C SER A 309 -4.32 -4.06 -3.62
N ILE A 310 -4.85 -3.74 -4.81
CA ILE A 310 -5.87 -4.57 -5.48
C ILE A 310 -5.30 -5.95 -5.81
N ARG A 311 -4.09 -6.01 -6.38
CA ARG A 311 -3.41 -7.28 -6.70
C ARG A 311 -3.18 -8.12 -5.45
N GLU A 312 -2.70 -7.52 -4.38
CA GLU A 312 -2.48 -8.22 -3.11
C GLU A 312 -3.80 -8.70 -2.48
N GLY A 313 -4.87 -7.88 -2.50
CA GLY A 313 -6.20 -8.28 -2.03
C GLY A 313 -6.75 -9.49 -2.79
N LEU A 314 -6.59 -9.52 -4.12
CA LEU A 314 -6.99 -10.66 -4.96
C LEU A 314 -6.16 -11.92 -4.69
N LEU A 315 -4.83 -11.78 -4.53
CA LEU A 315 -3.95 -12.91 -4.20
C LEU A 315 -4.27 -13.50 -2.83
N GLN A 316 -4.51 -12.67 -1.84
CA GLN A 316 -4.93 -13.08 -0.51
C GLN A 316 -6.29 -13.80 -0.56
N ALA A 317 -7.27 -13.21 -1.24
CA ALA A 317 -8.60 -13.81 -1.41
C ALA A 317 -8.54 -15.16 -2.14
N GLY A 318 -7.71 -15.28 -3.18
CA GLY A 318 -7.47 -16.55 -3.87
C GLY A 318 -6.89 -17.61 -2.93
N THR A 319 -5.90 -17.25 -2.13
CA THR A 319 -5.28 -18.15 -1.15
C THR A 319 -6.31 -18.68 -0.15
N TYR A 320 -7.18 -17.82 0.38
CA TYR A 320 -8.23 -18.24 1.33
C TYR A 320 -9.38 -19.03 0.68
N ASN A 321 -9.53 -18.96 -0.65
CA ASN A 321 -10.43 -19.78 -1.46
C ASN A 321 -9.74 -21.03 -2.06
N ASP A 322 -8.52 -21.36 -1.61
CA ASP A 322 -7.71 -22.49 -2.10
C ASP A 322 -7.48 -22.46 -3.61
N ARG A 323 -7.22 -21.25 -4.15
CA ARG A 323 -6.92 -20.99 -5.56
C ARG A 323 -5.68 -20.14 -5.73
N LYS A 324 -4.97 -20.38 -6.80
CA LYS A 324 -3.95 -19.47 -7.32
C LYS A 324 -4.65 -18.43 -8.20
N THR A 325 -4.63 -17.16 -7.78
CA THR A 325 -5.16 -16.08 -8.59
C THR A 325 -4.19 -15.72 -9.70
N VAL A 326 -4.64 -15.84 -10.94
CA VAL A 326 -3.93 -15.38 -12.14
C VAL A 326 -4.55 -14.04 -12.55
N ILE A 327 -3.76 -12.98 -12.47
CA ILE A 327 -4.20 -11.62 -12.73
C ILE A 327 -3.71 -11.20 -14.12
N THR A 328 -4.65 -10.87 -15.01
CA THR A 328 -4.39 -10.34 -16.34
C THR A 328 -4.71 -8.85 -16.38
N PHE A 329 -3.73 -8.02 -16.72
CA PHE A 329 -3.99 -6.61 -16.97
C PHE A 329 -4.60 -6.42 -18.36
N ILE A 330 -5.66 -5.62 -18.44
CA ILE A 330 -6.40 -5.31 -19.66
C ILE A 330 -6.43 -3.79 -19.80
N ASN A 331 -5.72 -3.27 -20.81
CA ASN A 331 -5.63 -1.85 -21.04
C ASN A 331 -6.98 -1.28 -21.47
N SER A 332 -7.57 -0.43 -20.63
CA SER A 332 -8.88 0.18 -20.93
C SER A 332 -8.86 1.16 -22.11
N GLU A 333 -7.69 1.67 -22.50
CA GLU A 333 -7.57 2.56 -23.68
C GLU A 333 -7.75 1.80 -25.01
N GLU A 334 -7.53 0.48 -24.99
CA GLU A 334 -7.64 -0.38 -26.17
C GLU A 334 -8.99 -1.09 -26.29
N LEU A 335 -9.86 -0.99 -25.28
CA LEU A 335 -11.15 -1.69 -25.28
C LEU A 335 -12.19 -0.92 -26.08
N THR A 336 -12.82 -1.66 -27.01
CA THR A 336 -13.94 -1.21 -27.83
C THR A 336 -15.07 -2.25 -27.80
N GLU A 337 -16.28 -1.86 -28.26
CA GLU A 337 -17.41 -2.80 -28.36
C GLU A 337 -17.09 -4.02 -29.25
N GLU A 338 -16.27 -3.83 -30.29
CA GLU A 338 -15.93 -4.90 -31.24
C GLU A 338 -14.92 -5.91 -30.65
N ASN A 339 -14.03 -5.49 -29.74
CA ASN A 339 -12.94 -6.34 -29.26
C ASN A 339 -13.09 -6.81 -27.80
N VAL A 340 -14.02 -6.25 -27.03
CA VAL A 340 -14.16 -6.52 -25.58
C VAL A 340 -14.39 -8.01 -25.31
N ALA A 341 -15.18 -8.70 -26.12
CA ALA A 341 -15.45 -10.13 -25.98
C ALA A 341 -14.17 -10.98 -26.11
N GLU A 342 -13.27 -10.62 -27.01
CA GLU A 342 -11.98 -11.30 -27.19
C GLU A 342 -11.00 -10.96 -26.06
N LYS A 343 -10.90 -9.67 -25.71
CA LYS A 343 -9.97 -9.18 -24.66
C LYS A 343 -10.33 -9.70 -23.27
N LEU A 344 -11.62 -9.90 -22.97
CA LEU A 344 -12.08 -10.44 -21.68
C LEU A 344 -12.22 -11.97 -21.68
N LYS A 345 -11.95 -12.63 -22.81
CA LYS A 345 -12.08 -14.08 -22.94
C LYS A 345 -11.21 -14.81 -21.92
N GLY A 346 -11.79 -15.79 -21.25
CA GLY A 346 -11.07 -16.64 -20.28
C GLY A 346 -10.99 -16.06 -18.88
N GLN A 347 -11.43 -14.82 -18.66
CA GLN A 347 -11.51 -14.26 -17.31
C GLN A 347 -12.74 -14.79 -16.58
N ASP A 348 -12.59 -15.16 -15.31
CA ASP A 348 -13.67 -15.66 -14.45
C ASP A 348 -14.40 -14.54 -13.70
N GLY A 349 -13.70 -13.44 -13.47
CA GLY A 349 -14.20 -12.19 -12.91
C GLY A 349 -13.42 -10.98 -13.42
N ILE A 350 -14.02 -9.80 -13.35
CA ILE A 350 -13.42 -8.54 -13.82
C ILE A 350 -13.42 -7.51 -12.69
N VAL A 351 -12.27 -6.86 -12.48
CA VAL A 351 -12.17 -5.65 -11.67
C VAL A 351 -12.05 -4.44 -12.59
N VAL A 352 -12.98 -3.49 -12.48
CA VAL A 352 -12.89 -2.17 -13.11
C VAL A 352 -12.13 -1.27 -12.13
N CYS A 353 -10.87 -1.00 -12.47
CA CYS A 353 -9.91 -0.37 -11.58
C CYS A 353 -10.17 1.12 -11.31
N PRO A 354 -9.71 1.65 -10.16
CA PRO A 354 -9.71 3.08 -9.87
C PRO A 354 -8.82 3.89 -10.83
N GLY A 355 -8.84 5.22 -10.69
CA GLY A 355 -8.02 6.17 -11.44
C GLY A 355 -8.63 7.54 -11.49
N PHE A 356 -8.00 8.48 -12.23
CA PHE A 356 -8.41 9.86 -12.39
C PHE A 356 -8.30 10.29 -13.86
N GLY A 357 -9.11 11.32 -14.25
CA GLY A 357 -9.05 11.94 -15.56
C GLY A 357 -9.62 11.07 -16.70
N GLN A 358 -9.62 11.63 -17.91
CA GLN A 358 -10.43 11.15 -19.05
C GLN A 358 -9.87 9.90 -19.75
N ARG A 359 -8.58 9.59 -19.60
CA ARG A 359 -7.92 8.51 -20.33
C ARG A 359 -8.49 7.13 -19.95
N GLY A 360 -8.86 6.31 -20.92
CA GLY A 360 -9.34 4.93 -20.74
C GLY A 360 -10.75 4.79 -20.14
N ILE A 361 -11.54 5.87 -20.09
CA ILE A 361 -12.89 5.89 -19.49
C ILE A 361 -13.88 5.06 -20.32
N GLU A 362 -13.96 5.31 -21.64
CA GLU A 362 -14.93 4.61 -22.50
C GLU A 362 -14.68 3.10 -22.52
N GLY A 363 -13.42 2.67 -22.53
CA GLY A 363 -13.11 1.24 -22.45
C GLY A 363 -13.51 0.58 -21.12
N LYS A 364 -13.48 1.31 -20.00
CA LYS A 364 -14.04 0.83 -18.73
C LYS A 364 -15.55 0.71 -18.77
N ILE A 365 -16.23 1.68 -19.40
CA ILE A 365 -17.69 1.65 -19.61
C ILE A 365 -18.07 0.47 -20.52
N VAL A 366 -17.33 0.25 -21.61
CA VAL A 366 -17.51 -0.91 -22.50
C VAL A 366 -17.31 -2.24 -21.74
N ALA A 367 -16.29 -2.34 -20.89
CA ALA A 367 -16.06 -3.53 -20.08
C ALA A 367 -17.22 -3.77 -19.09
N ALA A 368 -17.70 -2.71 -18.41
CA ALA A 368 -18.83 -2.79 -17.49
C ALA A 368 -20.12 -3.22 -18.22
N HIS A 369 -20.36 -2.70 -19.42
CA HIS A 369 -21.49 -3.10 -20.27
C HIS A 369 -21.43 -4.57 -20.64
N TYR A 370 -20.28 -5.01 -21.15
CA TYR A 370 -20.09 -6.40 -21.54
C TYR A 370 -20.29 -7.35 -20.37
N THR A 371 -19.68 -7.06 -19.22
CA THR A 371 -19.77 -7.93 -18.05
C THR A 371 -21.17 -7.97 -17.45
N ARG A 372 -21.88 -6.84 -17.39
CA ARG A 372 -23.27 -6.79 -16.93
C ARG A 372 -24.20 -7.61 -17.82
N THR A 373 -24.10 -7.47 -19.14
CA THR A 373 -24.99 -8.15 -20.10
C THR A 373 -24.69 -9.64 -20.26
N HIS A 374 -23.49 -10.10 -19.86
CA HIS A 374 -23.07 -11.51 -19.90
C HIS A 374 -23.00 -12.16 -18.50
N ASP A 375 -23.49 -11.49 -17.46
CA ASP A 375 -23.51 -11.97 -16.08
C ASP A 375 -22.13 -12.50 -15.58
N ILE A 376 -21.06 -11.73 -15.91
CA ILE A 376 -19.69 -12.00 -15.43
C ILE A 376 -19.49 -11.26 -14.11
N PRO A 377 -18.99 -11.92 -13.04
CA PRO A 377 -18.68 -11.26 -11.77
C PRO A 377 -17.82 -10.01 -11.98
N THR A 378 -18.30 -8.85 -11.51
CA THR A 378 -17.69 -7.54 -11.78
C THR A 378 -17.59 -6.70 -10.52
N PHE A 379 -16.37 -6.26 -10.22
CA PHE A 379 -16.07 -5.38 -9.10
C PHE A 379 -15.58 -4.03 -9.58
N GLY A 380 -16.36 -2.96 -9.36
CA GLY A 380 -15.95 -1.58 -9.65
C GLY A 380 -15.43 -0.88 -8.42
N ILE A 381 -14.20 -0.38 -8.46
CA ILE A 381 -13.58 0.32 -7.32
C ILE A 381 -13.39 1.80 -7.66
N CYS A 382 -13.93 2.70 -6.85
CA CYS A 382 -13.85 4.15 -6.96
C CYS A 382 -14.30 4.63 -8.36
N LEU A 383 -13.39 5.08 -9.23
CA LEU A 383 -13.73 5.40 -10.64
C LEU A 383 -14.40 4.21 -11.35
N GLY A 384 -14.05 2.97 -10.99
CA GLY A 384 -14.69 1.78 -11.55
C GLY A 384 -16.18 1.72 -11.25
N MET A 385 -16.60 2.00 -10.01
CA MET A 385 -18.01 2.14 -9.66
C MET A 385 -18.68 3.25 -10.49
N GLN A 386 -18.03 4.41 -10.62
CA GLN A 386 -18.56 5.52 -11.40
C GLN A 386 -18.80 5.13 -12.88
N MET A 387 -17.89 4.33 -13.46
CA MET A 387 -18.06 3.83 -14.84
C MET A 387 -19.22 2.83 -14.95
N MET A 388 -19.46 2.00 -13.93
CA MET A 388 -20.64 1.11 -13.87
C MET A 388 -21.94 1.92 -13.80
N VAL A 389 -21.97 3.01 -13.05
CA VAL A 389 -23.10 3.94 -12.94
C VAL A 389 -23.38 4.63 -14.29
N ILE A 390 -22.34 5.17 -14.93
CA ILE A 390 -22.48 5.83 -16.25
C ILE A 390 -22.94 4.82 -17.30
N GLU A 391 -22.39 3.62 -17.31
CA GLU A 391 -22.83 2.54 -18.21
C GLU A 391 -24.32 2.25 -18.07
N PHE A 392 -24.77 2.06 -16.82
CA PHE A 392 -26.17 1.76 -16.52
C PHE A 392 -27.09 2.91 -16.95
N ALA A 393 -26.71 4.15 -16.69
CA ALA A 393 -27.44 5.32 -17.15
C ALA A 393 -27.59 5.39 -18.67
N ARG A 394 -26.50 5.12 -19.41
CA ARG A 394 -26.51 5.15 -20.88
C ARG A 394 -27.32 4.03 -21.51
N ASN A 395 -27.20 2.81 -21.01
CA ASN A 395 -27.69 1.61 -21.67
C ASN A 395 -28.97 1.02 -21.07
N VAL A 396 -29.31 1.36 -19.82
CA VAL A 396 -30.55 0.91 -19.16
C VAL A 396 -31.55 2.06 -19.02
N LEU A 397 -31.13 3.23 -18.53
CA LEU A 397 -32.03 4.39 -18.39
C LEU A 397 -32.20 5.17 -19.69
N GLY A 398 -31.33 4.98 -20.68
CA GLY A 398 -31.40 5.63 -21.99
C GLY A 398 -30.83 7.04 -22.05
N TYR A 399 -30.14 7.49 -21.02
CA TYR A 399 -29.45 8.80 -20.93
C TYR A 399 -28.16 8.78 -21.73
N LYS A 400 -28.21 8.93 -23.04
CA LYS A 400 -27.07 8.73 -23.96
C LYS A 400 -25.86 9.62 -23.68
N ASP A 401 -26.06 10.79 -23.11
CA ASP A 401 -25.03 11.76 -22.73
C ASP A 401 -24.62 11.65 -21.27
N ALA A 402 -25.14 10.66 -20.52
CA ALA A 402 -24.80 10.49 -19.10
C ALA A 402 -23.28 10.38 -18.89
N ASN A 403 -22.77 11.17 -17.96
CA ASN A 403 -21.34 11.25 -17.71
C ASN A 403 -21.04 11.74 -16.27
N SER A 404 -19.75 11.79 -15.94
CA SER A 404 -19.22 12.52 -14.81
C SER A 404 -18.86 13.95 -15.22
N ARG A 405 -19.11 14.93 -14.36
CA ARG A 405 -18.62 16.31 -14.56
C ARG A 405 -17.12 16.44 -14.56
N GLU A 406 -16.38 15.47 -14.04
CA GLU A 406 -14.93 15.40 -14.21
C GLU A 406 -14.52 15.23 -15.67
N ILE A 407 -15.34 14.47 -16.42
CA ILE A 407 -15.04 14.04 -17.80
C ILE A 407 -15.68 15.00 -18.81
N ASP A 408 -16.95 15.34 -18.60
CA ASP A 408 -17.70 16.27 -19.43
C ASP A 408 -18.51 17.24 -18.57
N GLU A 409 -18.02 18.47 -18.43
CA GLU A 409 -18.69 19.53 -17.67
C GLU A 409 -20.03 19.95 -18.27
N LYS A 410 -20.30 19.62 -19.56
CA LYS A 410 -21.50 20.01 -20.29
C LYS A 410 -22.57 18.93 -20.32
N THR A 411 -22.32 17.76 -19.76
CA THR A 411 -23.32 16.68 -19.71
C THR A 411 -24.64 17.18 -19.11
N THR A 412 -25.76 16.82 -19.72
CA THR A 412 -27.09 17.15 -19.18
C THR A 412 -27.57 16.12 -18.16
N HIS A 413 -26.94 14.93 -18.14
CA HIS A 413 -27.18 13.85 -17.16
C HIS A 413 -25.91 13.55 -16.38
N ASN A 414 -25.59 14.43 -15.44
CA ASN A 414 -24.43 14.30 -14.55
C ASN A 414 -24.69 13.28 -13.42
N VAL A 415 -24.77 12.01 -13.80
CA VAL A 415 -25.02 10.91 -12.84
C VAL A 415 -23.87 10.73 -11.85
N ILE A 416 -22.70 11.26 -12.17
CA ILE A 416 -21.56 11.46 -11.28
C ILE A 416 -21.26 12.96 -11.23
N ASP A 417 -21.25 13.52 -10.03
CA ASP A 417 -21.05 14.96 -9.83
C ASP A 417 -19.97 15.25 -8.78
N ILE A 418 -19.50 16.50 -8.78
CA ILE A 418 -18.55 16.98 -7.79
C ILE A 418 -19.23 17.17 -6.44
N MET A 419 -18.60 16.73 -5.36
CA MET A 419 -19.09 17.00 -4.01
C MET A 419 -19.19 18.50 -3.74
N GLU A 420 -20.22 18.94 -3.03
CA GLU A 420 -20.42 20.36 -2.69
C GLU A 420 -19.20 21.00 -2.04
N GLU A 421 -18.55 20.29 -1.13
CA GLU A 421 -17.34 20.72 -0.42
C GLU A 421 -16.11 20.89 -1.35
N GLN A 422 -16.15 20.28 -2.53
CA GLN A 422 -15.05 20.31 -3.50
C GLN A 422 -15.16 21.43 -4.55
N LYS A 423 -16.30 22.15 -4.62
CA LYS A 423 -16.58 23.16 -5.68
C LYS A 423 -15.64 24.38 -5.65
N ASN A 424 -15.07 24.72 -4.50
CA ASN A 424 -14.26 25.94 -4.31
C ASN A 424 -12.77 25.65 -4.00
N ILE A 425 -12.29 24.46 -4.31
CA ILE A 425 -10.91 24.07 -4.01
C ILE A 425 -9.96 24.54 -5.11
N THR A 426 -8.88 25.23 -4.72
CA THR A 426 -7.80 25.69 -5.61
C THR A 426 -6.57 24.77 -5.59
N ASN A 427 -6.32 24.12 -4.46
CA ASN A 427 -5.21 23.16 -4.30
C ASN A 427 -5.66 21.74 -4.64
N MET A 428 -4.94 21.04 -5.51
CA MET A 428 -5.30 19.67 -5.91
C MET A 428 -4.83 18.58 -4.95
N GLY A 429 -3.67 18.74 -4.30
CA GLY A 429 -3.13 17.74 -3.36
C GLY A 429 -3.78 17.82 -1.99
N GLY A 430 -4.10 16.67 -1.38
CA GLY A 430 -4.60 16.56 -0.02
C GLY A 430 -5.98 17.15 0.24
N THR A 431 -6.77 17.41 -0.80
CA THR A 431 -8.07 18.10 -0.70
C THR A 431 -9.27 17.23 -1.11
N MET A 432 -9.05 16.00 -1.54
CA MET A 432 -10.11 15.03 -1.81
C MET A 432 -10.76 14.55 -0.49
N ARG A 433 -11.85 13.82 -0.62
CA ARG A 433 -12.39 13.02 0.49
C ARG A 433 -11.43 11.87 0.74
N LEU A 434 -10.67 11.95 1.85
CA LEU A 434 -9.54 11.09 2.17
C LEU A 434 -9.70 10.45 3.54
N GLY A 435 -9.37 9.16 3.64
CA GLY A 435 -9.38 8.41 4.90
C GLY A 435 -10.65 7.61 5.12
N ALA A 436 -10.79 7.10 6.34
CA ALA A 436 -11.90 6.23 6.71
C ALA A 436 -13.17 7.03 7.03
N TYR A 437 -14.27 6.61 6.41
CA TYR A 437 -15.61 7.13 6.68
C TYR A 437 -16.57 5.98 6.96
N GLU A 438 -17.57 6.26 7.76
CA GLU A 438 -18.64 5.32 8.05
C GLU A 438 -19.54 5.14 6.82
N CYS A 439 -19.92 3.88 6.57
CA CYS A 439 -20.93 3.51 5.59
C CYS A 439 -21.95 2.59 6.24
N VAL A 440 -23.23 2.93 6.13
CA VAL A 440 -24.34 2.12 6.62
C VAL A 440 -24.87 1.26 5.48
N LEU A 441 -24.91 -0.04 5.67
CA LEU A 441 -25.35 -1.02 4.68
C LEU A 441 -26.84 -1.31 4.77
N ARG A 442 -27.50 -1.39 3.63
CA ARG A 442 -28.91 -1.76 3.52
C ARG A 442 -29.09 -3.23 3.90
N GLN A 443 -29.87 -3.50 4.94
CA GLN A 443 -30.18 -4.86 5.37
C GLN A 443 -30.82 -5.68 4.23
N GLY A 444 -30.37 -6.93 4.09
CA GLY A 444 -30.82 -7.85 3.05
C GLY A 444 -30.16 -7.68 1.69
N SER A 445 -29.29 -6.67 1.48
CA SER A 445 -28.46 -6.55 0.28
C SER A 445 -27.41 -7.66 0.20
N HIS A 446 -26.87 -7.91 -1.00
CA HIS A 446 -25.75 -8.85 -1.16
C HIS A 446 -24.54 -8.38 -0.38
N THR A 447 -24.21 -7.09 -0.47
CA THR A 447 -23.12 -6.47 0.27
C THR A 447 -23.28 -6.61 1.79
N PHE A 448 -24.47 -6.40 2.34
CA PHE A 448 -24.73 -6.63 3.77
C PHE A 448 -24.45 -8.10 4.16
N ASN A 449 -24.86 -9.05 3.33
CA ASN A 449 -24.63 -10.49 3.59
C ASN A 449 -23.14 -10.86 3.53
N ILE A 450 -22.33 -10.14 2.76
CA ILE A 450 -20.87 -10.30 2.69
C ILE A 450 -20.19 -9.79 3.96
N TYR A 451 -20.51 -8.56 4.38
CA TYR A 451 -19.90 -7.96 5.59
C TYR A 451 -20.47 -8.51 6.89
N LYS A 452 -21.73 -8.93 6.91
CA LYS A 452 -22.47 -9.43 8.10
C LYS A 452 -22.54 -8.41 9.24
N GLN A 453 -22.50 -7.14 8.92
CA GLN A 453 -22.63 -6.00 9.83
C GLN A 453 -23.26 -4.83 9.10
N GLU A 454 -23.97 -3.96 9.82
CA GLU A 454 -24.69 -2.83 9.25
C GLU A 454 -23.78 -1.60 9.08
N HIS A 455 -22.89 -1.37 10.03
CA HIS A 455 -21.97 -0.24 10.04
C HIS A 455 -20.55 -0.71 9.69
N ILE A 456 -19.97 -0.13 8.65
CA ILE A 456 -18.60 -0.39 8.20
C ILE A 456 -17.80 0.90 8.14
N GLN A 457 -16.48 0.77 8.20
CA GLN A 457 -15.55 1.89 8.05
C GLN A 457 -14.63 1.59 6.87
N GLU A 458 -14.65 2.44 5.84
CA GLU A 458 -13.89 2.22 4.62
C GLU A 458 -13.13 3.46 4.19
N ARG A 459 -11.97 3.29 3.54
CA ARG A 459 -11.09 4.41 3.14
C ARG A 459 -11.42 4.92 1.77
N HIS A 460 -11.48 6.24 1.65
CA HIS A 460 -11.83 6.99 0.44
C HIS A 460 -10.63 7.74 -0.12
N ARG A 461 -10.65 7.92 -1.45
CA ARG A 461 -9.75 8.78 -2.20
C ARG A 461 -10.43 9.25 -3.47
N HIS A 462 -11.36 10.20 -3.37
CA HIS A 462 -12.13 10.72 -4.51
C HIS A 462 -12.64 12.14 -4.30
N ARG A 463 -13.05 12.78 -5.39
CA ARG A 463 -13.61 14.13 -5.44
C ARG A 463 -15.02 14.16 -6.04
N TYR A 464 -15.31 13.18 -6.90
CA TYR A 464 -16.58 13.00 -7.56
C TYR A 464 -17.29 11.76 -7.05
N GLU A 465 -18.61 11.76 -7.11
CA GLU A 465 -19.42 10.68 -6.55
C GLU A 465 -20.78 10.57 -7.21
N PHE A 466 -21.54 9.53 -6.87
CA PHE A 466 -22.91 9.31 -7.36
C PHE A 466 -23.80 10.51 -7.04
N ASN A 467 -24.56 11.00 -8.05
CA ASN A 467 -25.52 12.07 -7.87
C ASN A 467 -26.86 11.51 -7.37
N ASN A 468 -27.20 11.80 -6.11
CA ASN A 468 -28.40 11.30 -5.43
C ASN A 468 -29.72 11.67 -6.12
N ASP A 469 -29.76 12.71 -6.97
CA ASP A 469 -30.95 13.09 -7.73
C ASP A 469 -31.45 11.98 -8.66
N TYR A 470 -30.55 11.09 -9.07
CA TYR A 470 -30.85 9.96 -9.95
C TYR A 470 -31.18 8.66 -9.22
N GLU A 471 -30.97 8.56 -7.91
CA GLU A 471 -31.07 7.31 -7.13
C GLU A 471 -32.37 6.54 -7.39
N LYS A 472 -33.52 7.22 -7.28
CA LYS A 472 -34.82 6.59 -7.45
C LYS A 472 -35.01 5.97 -8.86
N GLU A 473 -34.42 6.59 -9.87
CA GLU A 473 -34.50 6.09 -11.23
C GLU A 473 -33.59 4.86 -11.42
N PHE A 474 -32.40 4.87 -10.83
CA PHE A 474 -31.50 3.71 -10.83
C PHE A 474 -32.13 2.52 -10.11
N GLU A 475 -32.68 2.70 -8.91
CA GLU A 475 -33.31 1.63 -8.13
C GLU A 475 -34.53 1.04 -8.85
N LYS A 476 -35.37 1.87 -9.44
CA LYS A 476 -36.53 1.42 -10.22
C LYS A 476 -36.16 0.50 -11.39
N HIS A 477 -34.96 0.67 -11.95
CA HIS A 477 -34.48 -0.12 -13.09
C HIS A 477 -33.49 -1.23 -12.67
N GLY A 478 -33.24 -1.43 -11.36
CA GLY A 478 -32.56 -2.60 -10.81
C GLY A 478 -31.12 -2.40 -10.37
N MET A 479 -30.56 -1.19 -10.44
CA MET A 479 -29.30 -0.89 -9.75
C MET A 479 -29.62 -0.26 -8.40
N MET A 480 -29.30 -0.97 -7.32
CA MET A 480 -29.63 -0.60 -5.96
C MET A 480 -28.50 0.16 -5.28
N CYS A 481 -28.82 1.25 -4.60
CA CYS A 481 -27.92 1.98 -3.71
C CYS A 481 -27.97 1.34 -2.31
N VAL A 482 -26.96 0.57 -1.96
CA VAL A 482 -27.00 -0.31 -0.77
C VAL A 482 -26.02 0.06 0.34
N GLY A 483 -25.13 1.00 0.12
CA GLY A 483 -24.24 1.57 1.11
C GLY A 483 -24.31 3.09 1.08
N ARG A 484 -24.37 3.72 2.26
CA ARG A 484 -24.56 5.16 2.39
C ARG A 484 -23.81 5.74 3.56
N ASN A 485 -23.16 6.86 3.36
CA ASN A 485 -22.56 7.60 4.47
C ASN A 485 -23.68 8.29 5.28
N PRO A 486 -23.75 8.09 6.61
CA PRO A 486 -24.86 8.62 7.41
C PRO A 486 -24.79 10.14 7.65
N GLU A 487 -23.62 10.76 7.52
CA GLU A 487 -23.47 12.20 7.75
C GLU A 487 -23.74 13.05 6.51
N SER A 488 -23.22 12.60 5.35
CA SER A 488 -23.29 13.35 4.08
C SER A 488 -24.38 12.85 3.14
N ASP A 489 -25.04 11.73 3.47
CA ASP A 489 -26.04 11.07 2.64
C ASP A 489 -25.53 10.62 1.26
N LEU A 490 -24.21 10.41 1.12
CA LEU A 490 -23.60 10.01 -0.13
C LEU A 490 -23.72 8.51 -0.37
N VAL A 491 -23.98 8.13 -1.62
CA VAL A 491 -24.02 6.72 -2.04
C VAL A 491 -22.59 6.19 -2.14
N GLU A 492 -22.30 5.17 -1.33
CA GLU A 492 -20.98 4.54 -1.21
C GLU A 492 -20.87 3.22 -1.99
N ILE A 493 -22.01 2.53 -2.18
CA ILE A 493 -22.06 1.21 -2.80
C ILE A 493 -23.29 1.10 -3.70
N VAL A 494 -23.09 0.61 -4.91
CA VAL A 494 -24.15 0.18 -5.82
C VAL A 494 -24.03 -1.32 -6.09
N GLU A 495 -25.17 -2.01 -6.24
CA GLU A 495 -25.22 -3.41 -6.65
C GLU A 495 -26.40 -3.70 -7.58
N ILE A 496 -26.29 -4.76 -8.41
CA ILE A 496 -27.38 -5.29 -9.20
C ILE A 496 -27.73 -6.69 -8.69
N PRO A 497 -28.76 -6.84 -7.82
CA PRO A 497 -29.06 -8.10 -7.12
C PRO A 497 -29.40 -9.27 -8.06
N GLY A 498 -29.82 -9.00 -9.30
CA GLY A 498 -30.17 -10.03 -10.27
C GLY A 498 -28.98 -10.71 -10.96
N LEU A 499 -27.78 -10.20 -10.77
CA LEU A 499 -26.55 -10.74 -11.34
C LEU A 499 -25.76 -11.56 -10.29
N LYS A 500 -24.91 -12.46 -10.77
CA LYS A 500 -24.07 -13.32 -9.91
C LYS A 500 -23.26 -12.51 -8.90
N TRP A 501 -22.61 -11.45 -9.38
CA TRP A 501 -21.84 -10.52 -8.55
C TRP A 501 -21.57 -9.24 -9.34
N TYR A 502 -22.24 -8.16 -9.03
CA TYR A 502 -22.04 -6.88 -9.72
C TYR A 502 -22.13 -5.76 -8.68
N ILE A 503 -20.98 -5.44 -8.07
CA ILE A 503 -20.87 -4.49 -6.97
C ILE A 503 -19.85 -3.41 -7.33
N GLY A 504 -20.24 -2.16 -7.11
CA GLY A 504 -19.35 -1.00 -7.20
C GLY A 504 -19.22 -0.33 -5.85
N THR A 505 -17.99 0.01 -5.44
CA THR A 505 -17.69 0.76 -4.21
C THR A 505 -17.02 2.08 -4.54
N GLN A 506 -17.46 3.18 -3.91
CA GLN A 506 -16.80 4.49 -4.03
C GLN A 506 -15.50 4.54 -3.24
N PHE A 507 -15.42 3.80 -2.17
CA PHE A 507 -14.23 3.61 -1.35
C PHE A 507 -13.27 2.55 -1.92
N HIS A 508 -12.11 2.41 -1.30
CA HIS A 508 -11.02 1.53 -1.68
C HIS A 508 -10.86 0.37 -0.67
N PRO A 509 -11.59 -0.74 -0.85
CA PRO A 509 -11.53 -1.88 0.08
C PRO A 509 -10.17 -2.56 0.11
N GLU A 510 -9.37 -2.40 -0.96
CA GLU A 510 -8.02 -2.95 -1.07
C GLU A 510 -7.07 -2.44 0.01
N TYR A 511 -7.31 -1.24 0.56
CA TYR A 511 -6.45 -0.67 1.61
C TYR A 511 -6.62 -1.37 2.96
N GLN A 512 -7.70 -2.11 3.17
CA GLN A 512 -7.96 -2.82 4.42
C GLN A 512 -7.71 -4.33 4.33
N SER A 513 -7.33 -4.86 3.16
CA SER A 513 -7.00 -6.27 3.00
C SER A 513 -5.62 -6.59 3.58
N THR A 514 -5.54 -7.57 4.48
CA THR A 514 -4.28 -8.01 5.09
C THR A 514 -4.07 -9.52 4.91
N VAL A 515 -2.84 -9.98 5.14
CA VAL A 515 -2.49 -11.41 4.99
C VAL A 515 -3.33 -12.31 5.90
N LEU A 516 -3.59 -11.87 7.14
CA LEU A 516 -4.35 -12.64 8.13
C LEU A 516 -5.83 -12.22 8.24
N GLY A 517 -6.24 -11.20 7.49
CA GLY A 517 -7.60 -10.70 7.45
C GLY A 517 -7.92 -10.14 6.07
N PRO A 518 -8.06 -10.99 5.04
CA PRO A 518 -8.41 -10.52 3.69
C PRO A 518 -9.79 -9.88 3.72
N HIS A 519 -9.95 -8.81 2.92
CA HIS A 519 -11.17 -8.04 2.90
C HIS A 519 -12.37 -8.86 2.37
N PRO A 520 -13.55 -8.80 3.01
CA PRO A 520 -14.69 -9.65 2.70
C PRO A 520 -15.20 -9.52 1.26
N LEU A 521 -15.18 -8.32 0.67
CA LEU A 521 -15.59 -8.13 -0.73
C LEU A 521 -14.66 -8.88 -1.70
N PHE A 522 -13.34 -8.85 -1.48
CA PHE A 522 -12.40 -9.61 -2.29
C PHE A 522 -12.59 -11.12 -2.13
N LEU A 523 -12.82 -11.59 -0.90
CA LEU A 523 -13.08 -13.01 -0.64
C LEU A 523 -14.30 -13.53 -1.39
N ASP A 524 -15.41 -12.81 -1.30
CA ASP A 524 -16.67 -13.23 -1.92
C ASP A 524 -16.64 -13.06 -3.44
N PHE A 525 -16.02 -11.98 -3.96
CA PHE A 525 -15.81 -11.78 -5.39
C PHE A 525 -15.01 -12.93 -6.03
N VAL A 526 -13.88 -13.30 -5.43
CA VAL A 526 -13.05 -14.42 -5.93
C VAL A 526 -13.80 -15.74 -5.80
N LYS A 527 -14.53 -15.98 -4.71
CA LYS A 527 -15.40 -17.16 -4.54
C LYS A 527 -16.42 -17.28 -5.66
N THR A 528 -17.14 -16.21 -5.96
CA THR A 528 -18.15 -16.20 -7.03
C THR A 528 -17.51 -16.34 -8.42
N SER A 529 -16.31 -15.77 -8.63
CA SER A 529 -15.55 -15.99 -9.87
C SER A 529 -15.17 -17.46 -10.07
N ILE A 530 -14.82 -18.18 -9.00
CA ILE A 530 -14.57 -19.65 -9.06
C ILE A 530 -15.85 -20.42 -9.40
N GLU A 531 -16.98 -20.01 -8.85
CA GLU A 531 -18.29 -20.61 -9.17
C GLU A 531 -18.69 -20.35 -10.63
N ASN A 532 -18.42 -19.14 -11.14
CA ASN A 532 -18.63 -18.81 -12.56
C ASN A 532 -17.78 -19.67 -13.51
N GLN A 533 -16.53 -20.00 -13.12
CA GLN A 533 -15.66 -20.89 -13.88
C GLN A 533 -16.26 -22.28 -14.09
N LYS A 534 -16.97 -22.81 -13.07
CA LYS A 534 -17.57 -24.15 -13.14
C LYS A 534 -18.79 -24.23 -14.07
N ASN A 535 -19.37 -23.09 -14.39
CA ASN A 535 -20.57 -22.98 -15.19
C ASN A 535 -20.29 -22.63 -16.67
N LYS A 536 -19.02 -22.44 -17.03
CA LYS A 536 -18.51 -22.31 -18.39
C LYS A 536 -18.18 -23.67 -19.00
#